data_7dc919216f9c5193660c01237477b340
#
_entry.id   7dc919216f9c5193660c01237477b340
#
_cell.length_a   1.000
_cell.length_b   1.000
_cell.length_c   1.000
_cell.angle_alpha   90.00
_cell.angle_beta   90.00
_cell.angle_gamma   90.00
#
_symmetry.space_group_name_H-M   'P 1'
#
loop_
_entity.id
_entity.type
_entity.pdbx_description
1 polymer ?
#
loop_
_entity_poly.entity_id
_entity_poly.type
_entity_poly.pdbx_seq_one_letter_code
_entity_poly.pdbx_strand_id
1 'polypeptide(L)'
;MTGIPAFHHVPIVVEQSGRGERAFDIYSRLLKERIICLMGPVNDISSSLVIAQLLFLQSESSTKPIHMYINSPGGIITSGLGIYDTMQYILPPVATWCVGQACSMASLLLAAGTKGMRNSLPNSRIMIHQPSGGVVGQATDIKIQAEEILKLKKQINLLYQKHTGMPLEIVETSLERDHFMTPNEALAFGLIDKVLTSKPQDFGKKKGHEAKSLVDQFIKMPKSDVGKEKRRISSQAIEPDFIDLEFNNKDKT
;
A
#
# COMPACT_ATOMS: atom_id res chain seq x y z
N MET A 1 6.74 -16.03 -33.80
CA MET A 1 5.73 -16.72 -32.98
C MET A 1 5.09 -15.67 -32.10
N THR A 2 3.92 -15.19 -32.45
CA THR A 2 3.13 -14.19 -31.70
C THR A 2 2.45 -14.93 -30.55
N GLY A 3 2.98 -14.77 -29.35
CA GLY A 3 2.36 -15.30 -28.14
C GLY A 3 0.97 -14.68 -27.94
N ILE A 4 -0.05 -15.51 -27.89
CA ILE A 4 -1.42 -15.14 -27.50
C ILE A 4 -1.31 -14.52 -26.10
N PRO A 5 -1.80 -13.29 -25.86
CA PRO A 5 -1.80 -12.74 -24.51
C PRO A 5 -2.62 -13.65 -23.60
N ALA A 6 -2.01 -14.14 -22.53
CA ALA A 6 -2.71 -14.91 -21.51
C ALA A 6 -3.79 -14.00 -20.90
N PHE A 7 -5.04 -14.19 -21.29
CA PHE A 7 -6.18 -13.58 -20.61
C PHE A 7 -6.22 -14.17 -19.19
N HIS A 8 -5.80 -13.40 -18.22
CA HIS A 8 -6.03 -13.76 -16.82
C HIS A 8 -7.55 -13.72 -16.58
N HIS A 9 -8.19 -14.86 -16.66
CA HIS A 9 -9.60 -14.98 -16.31
C HIS A 9 -9.78 -14.62 -14.84
N VAL A 10 -10.52 -13.54 -14.59
CA VAL A 10 -10.90 -13.17 -13.22
C VAL A 10 -11.87 -14.24 -12.71
N PRO A 11 -11.57 -14.91 -11.58
CA PRO A 11 -12.44 -15.95 -11.04
C PRO A 11 -13.84 -15.41 -10.71
N ILE A 12 -14.87 -16.21 -11.01
CA ILE A 12 -16.25 -15.93 -10.64
C ILE A 12 -16.58 -16.75 -9.39
N VAL A 13 -17.18 -16.09 -8.40
CA VAL A 13 -17.71 -16.72 -7.18
C VAL A 13 -19.25 -16.64 -7.19
N VAL A 14 -19.89 -17.72 -6.77
CA VAL A 14 -21.36 -17.79 -6.69
C VAL A 14 -21.77 -17.79 -5.22
N GLU A 15 -22.60 -16.84 -4.84
CA GLU A 15 -23.24 -16.78 -3.52
C GLU A 15 -24.67 -17.34 -3.60
N GLN A 16 -24.96 -18.29 -2.73
CA GLN A 16 -26.34 -18.75 -2.51
C GLN A 16 -26.99 -17.93 -1.40
N SER A 17 -28.10 -17.29 -1.71
CA SER A 17 -28.95 -16.57 -0.74
C SER A 17 -30.35 -17.16 -0.74
N GLY A 18 -31.14 -16.89 0.31
CA GLY A 18 -32.55 -17.31 0.36
C GLY A 18 -33.42 -16.74 -0.78
N ARG A 19 -32.86 -15.87 -1.64
CA ARG A 19 -33.52 -15.27 -2.83
C ARG A 19 -32.95 -15.78 -4.16
N GLY A 20 -32.06 -16.80 -4.13
CA GLY A 20 -31.43 -17.37 -5.32
C GLY A 20 -29.90 -17.23 -5.33
N GLU A 21 -29.30 -17.64 -6.45
CA GLU A 21 -27.85 -17.57 -6.69
C GLU A 21 -27.48 -16.25 -7.36
N ARG A 22 -26.34 -15.68 -6.94
CA ARG A 22 -25.74 -14.50 -7.57
C ARG A 22 -24.27 -14.76 -7.86
N ALA A 23 -23.86 -14.54 -9.10
CA ALA A 23 -22.49 -14.62 -9.53
C ALA A 23 -21.82 -13.23 -9.46
N PHE A 24 -20.59 -13.19 -8.95
CA PHE A 24 -19.74 -12.01 -8.89
C PHE A 24 -18.34 -12.37 -9.37
N ASP A 25 -17.66 -11.48 -10.05
CA ASP A 25 -16.21 -11.61 -10.12
C ASP A 25 -15.58 -11.37 -8.73
N ILE A 26 -14.37 -11.90 -8.53
CA ILE A 26 -13.73 -11.86 -7.19
C ILE A 26 -13.52 -10.43 -6.68
N TYR A 27 -13.19 -9.48 -7.56
CA TYR A 27 -12.97 -8.09 -7.14
C TYR A 27 -14.27 -7.38 -6.76
N SER A 28 -15.34 -7.59 -7.53
CA SER A 28 -16.68 -7.11 -7.19
C SER A 28 -17.18 -7.71 -5.87
N ARG A 29 -16.86 -8.99 -5.62
CA ARG A 29 -17.20 -9.63 -4.35
C ARG A 29 -16.42 -9.03 -3.17
N LEU A 30 -15.12 -8.76 -3.34
CA LEU A 30 -14.31 -8.08 -2.33
C LEU A 30 -14.78 -6.64 -2.08
N LEU A 31 -15.20 -5.93 -3.13
CA LEU A 31 -15.70 -4.57 -3.02
C LEU A 31 -16.96 -4.49 -2.12
N LYS A 32 -17.82 -5.49 -2.12
CA LYS A 32 -18.95 -5.60 -1.18
C LYS A 32 -18.52 -5.63 0.29
N GLU A 33 -17.31 -6.14 0.55
CA GLU A 33 -16.68 -6.14 1.87
C GLU A 33 -15.83 -4.87 2.11
N ARG A 34 -16.01 -3.85 1.27
CA ARG A 34 -15.28 -2.57 1.32
C ARG A 34 -13.78 -2.72 1.11
N ILE A 35 -13.38 -3.73 0.32
CA ILE A 35 -11.99 -4.02 -0.02
C ILE A 35 -11.71 -3.55 -1.44
N ILE A 36 -10.70 -2.69 -1.59
CA ILE A 36 -10.13 -2.24 -2.86
C ILE A 36 -8.77 -2.89 -3.04
N CYS A 37 -8.50 -3.42 -4.24
CA CYS A 37 -7.22 -4.02 -4.58
C CYS A 37 -6.47 -3.12 -5.58
N LEU A 38 -5.41 -2.45 -5.12
CA LEU A 38 -4.46 -1.73 -5.98
C LEU A 38 -3.30 -2.66 -6.32
N MET A 39 -3.46 -3.42 -7.41
CA MET A 39 -2.49 -4.43 -7.87
C MET A 39 -1.87 -4.00 -9.19
N GLY A 40 -0.53 -3.96 -9.25
CA GLY A 40 0.21 -3.52 -10.44
C GLY A 40 0.45 -2.01 -10.52
N PRO A 41 0.84 -1.48 -11.69
CA PRO A 41 1.25 -0.08 -11.85
C PRO A 41 0.11 0.92 -11.63
N VAL A 42 0.46 2.06 -11.04
CA VAL A 42 -0.43 3.22 -10.93
C VAL A 42 -0.42 3.99 -12.26
N ASN A 43 -1.54 4.00 -12.95
CA ASN A 43 -1.76 4.72 -14.20
C ASN A 43 -3.19 5.27 -14.26
N ASP A 44 -3.56 5.93 -15.34
CA ASP A 44 -4.87 6.58 -15.45
C ASP A 44 -6.04 5.59 -15.36
N ILE A 45 -5.87 4.36 -15.88
CA ILE A 45 -6.90 3.32 -15.82
C ILE A 45 -7.07 2.83 -14.38
N SER A 46 -6.00 2.42 -13.74
CA SER A 46 -6.05 1.92 -12.35
C SER A 46 -6.51 3.02 -11.38
N SER A 47 -6.08 4.27 -11.61
CA SER A 47 -6.47 5.42 -10.81
C SER A 47 -7.97 5.70 -10.90
N SER A 48 -8.52 5.77 -12.12
CA SER A 48 -9.96 6.02 -12.31
C SER A 48 -10.82 4.95 -11.66
N LEU A 49 -10.41 3.67 -11.73
CA LEU A 49 -11.12 2.57 -11.08
C LEU A 49 -11.07 2.66 -9.56
N VAL A 50 -9.91 2.95 -8.97
CA VAL A 50 -9.77 3.09 -7.51
C VAL A 50 -10.57 4.29 -7.00
N ILE A 51 -10.51 5.43 -7.69
CA ILE A 51 -11.29 6.63 -7.35
C ILE A 51 -12.78 6.33 -7.39
N ALA A 52 -13.27 5.69 -8.45
CA ALA A 52 -14.70 5.31 -8.56
C ALA A 52 -15.12 4.39 -7.40
N GLN A 53 -14.28 3.40 -7.03
CA GLN A 53 -14.55 2.50 -5.92
C GLN A 53 -14.57 3.24 -4.57
N LEU A 54 -13.65 4.18 -4.33
CA LEU A 54 -13.62 4.99 -3.11
C LEU A 54 -14.91 5.83 -2.98
N LEU A 55 -15.33 6.50 -4.05
CA LEU A 55 -16.55 7.31 -4.07
C LEU A 55 -17.80 6.45 -3.91
N PHE A 56 -17.87 5.29 -4.55
CA PHE A 56 -18.96 4.33 -4.37
C PHE A 56 -19.07 3.86 -2.92
N LEU A 57 -17.95 3.45 -2.31
CA LEU A 57 -17.95 2.99 -0.93
C LEU A 57 -18.27 4.08 0.07
N GLN A 58 -17.93 5.35 -0.22
CA GLN A 58 -18.38 6.49 0.57
C GLN A 58 -19.91 6.64 0.49
N SER A 59 -20.52 6.48 -0.69
CA SER A 59 -21.99 6.57 -0.84
C SER A 59 -22.72 5.47 -0.08
N GLU A 60 -22.13 4.27 0.04
CA GLU A 60 -22.67 3.17 0.82
C GLU A 60 -22.61 3.41 2.35
N SER A 61 -21.52 3.99 2.83
CA SER A 61 -21.35 4.32 4.24
C SER A 61 -20.23 5.34 4.45
N SER A 62 -20.54 6.44 5.10
CA SER A 62 -19.59 7.49 5.47
C SER A 62 -18.74 7.18 6.71
N THR A 63 -19.03 6.10 7.43
CA THR A 63 -18.37 5.80 8.73
C THR A 63 -17.58 4.48 8.74
N LYS A 64 -18.02 3.49 7.94
CA LYS A 64 -17.33 2.19 7.89
C LYS A 64 -16.01 2.31 7.18
N PRO A 65 -14.91 1.72 7.70
CA PRO A 65 -13.61 1.79 7.06
C PRO A 65 -13.60 1.13 5.68
N ILE A 66 -12.75 1.67 4.81
CA ILE A 66 -12.41 1.09 3.51
C ILE A 66 -11.03 0.45 3.65
N HIS A 67 -10.83 -0.74 3.11
CA HIS A 67 -9.56 -1.47 3.15
C HIS A 67 -8.91 -1.48 1.77
N MET A 68 -7.78 -0.81 1.62
CA MET A 68 -7.01 -0.78 0.37
C MET A 68 -5.78 -1.68 0.48
N TYR A 69 -5.80 -2.78 -0.27
CA TYR A 69 -4.67 -3.71 -0.39
C TYR A 69 -3.77 -3.28 -1.54
N ILE A 70 -2.49 -3.11 -1.25
CA ILE A 70 -1.51 -2.53 -2.18
C ILE A 70 -0.42 -3.56 -2.48
N ASN A 71 -0.28 -3.89 -3.77
CA ASN A 71 0.85 -4.60 -4.34
C ASN A 71 1.24 -3.92 -5.65
N SER A 72 2.03 -2.85 -5.55
CA SER A 72 2.27 -1.96 -6.69
C SER A 72 3.72 -1.45 -6.71
N PRO A 73 4.35 -1.40 -7.89
CA PRO A 73 5.65 -0.76 -8.08
C PRO A 73 5.57 0.78 -8.09
N GLY A 74 4.38 1.37 -7.94
CA GLY A 74 4.14 2.79 -8.16
C GLY A 74 3.76 3.10 -9.61
N GLY A 75 4.04 4.30 -10.08
CA GLY A 75 3.72 4.71 -11.45
C GLY A 75 3.51 6.21 -11.59
N ILE A 76 2.53 6.61 -12.42
CA ILE A 76 2.28 8.00 -12.80
C ILE A 76 1.88 8.85 -11.59
N ILE A 77 2.62 9.93 -11.37
CA ILE A 77 2.46 10.79 -10.18
C ILE A 77 1.06 11.41 -10.15
N THR A 78 0.60 12.00 -11.24
CA THR A 78 -0.72 12.67 -11.30
C THR A 78 -1.87 11.71 -11.07
N SER A 79 -1.80 10.48 -11.63
CA SER A 79 -2.77 9.42 -11.38
C SER A 79 -2.78 9.00 -9.91
N GLY A 80 -1.60 8.89 -9.27
CA GLY A 80 -1.47 8.58 -7.86
C GLY A 80 -1.94 9.71 -6.95
N LEU A 81 -1.67 10.97 -7.28
CA LEU A 81 -2.19 12.13 -6.54
C LEU A 81 -3.71 12.21 -6.61
N GLY A 82 -4.34 11.83 -7.72
CA GLY A 82 -5.80 11.74 -7.82
C GLY A 82 -6.39 10.72 -6.82
N ILE A 83 -5.75 9.54 -6.68
CA ILE A 83 -6.13 8.57 -5.63
C ILE A 83 -5.89 9.15 -4.24
N TYR A 84 -4.71 9.74 -4.01
CA TYR A 84 -4.34 10.36 -2.75
C TYR A 84 -5.37 11.39 -2.29
N ASP A 85 -5.68 12.35 -3.15
CA ASP A 85 -6.63 13.43 -2.83
C ASP A 85 -8.02 12.86 -2.54
N THR A 86 -8.46 11.87 -3.29
CA THR A 86 -9.74 11.18 -3.03
C THR A 86 -9.74 10.49 -1.68
N MET A 87 -8.64 9.78 -1.30
CA MET A 87 -8.51 9.17 0.03
C MET A 87 -8.59 10.19 1.16
N GLN A 88 -8.06 11.41 0.94
CA GLN A 88 -8.09 12.47 1.96
C GLN A 88 -9.44 13.21 1.99
N TYR A 89 -10.16 13.24 0.87
CA TYR A 89 -11.42 13.97 0.72
C TYR A 89 -12.63 13.20 1.28
N ILE A 90 -12.65 11.88 1.13
CA ILE A 90 -13.77 11.05 1.58
C ILE A 90 -13.87 10.95 3.09
N LEU A 91 -15.09 10.78 3.61
CA LEU A 91 -15.38 10.70 5.05
C LEU A 91 -14.96 9.37 5.70
N PRO A 92 -15.16 8.19 5.05
CA PRO A 92 -14.78 6.92 5.66
C PRO A 92 -13.27 6.83 5.87
N PRO A 93 -12.78 6.28 7.01
CA PRO A 93 -11.37 6.03 7.19
C PRO A 93 -10.87 4.98 6.19
N VAL A 94 -9.66 5.19 5.66
CA VAL A 94 -9.02 4.28 4.71
C VAL A 94 -7.89 3.54 5.40
N ALA A 95 -8.07 2.24 5.61
CA ALA A 95 -7.03 1.34 6.09
C ALA A 95 -6.19 0.84 4.91
N THR A 96 -4.88 0.98 4.98
CA THR A 96 -3.96 0.55 3.91
C THR A 96 -3.16 -0.68 4.33
N TRP A 97 -2.89 -1.56 3.37
CA TRP A 97 -2.28 -2.87 3.58
C TRP A 97 -1.24 -3.13 2.50
N CYS A 98 0.05 -3.15 2.86
CA CYS A 98 1.10 -3.57 1.94
C CYS A 98 1.18 -5.09 1.89
N VAL A 99 0.96 -5.66 0.69
CA VAL A 99 1.01 -7.10 0.41
C VAL A 99 1.97 -7.32 -0.76
N GLY A 100 3.16 -7.82 -0.49
CA GLY A 100 4.22 -7.96 -1.49
C GLY A 100 5.06 -6.71 -1.61
N GLN A 101 4.59 -5.65 -2.27
CA GLN A 101 5.36 -4.41 -2.39
C GLN A 101 4.48 -3.15 -2.43
N ALA A 102 5.05 -2.05 -1.95
CA ALA A 102 4.53 -0.70 -2.15
C ALA A 102 5.72 0.24 -2.44
N CYS A 103 5.95 0.55 -3.72
CA CYS A 103 7.10 1.34 -4.15
C CYS A 103 6.67 2.67 -4.75
N SER A 104 7.51 3.71 -4.60
CA SER A 104 7.30 5.01 -5.24
C SER A 104 5.92 5.58 -4.90
N MET A 105 5.13 5.95 -5.89
CA MET A 105 3.78 6.49 -5.70
C MET A 105 2.88 5.58 -4.82
N ALA A 106 3.04 4.26 -4.91
CA ALA A 106 2.28 3.32 -4.08
C ALA A 106 2.68 3.37 -2.59
N SER A 107 3.93 3.69 -2.26
CA SER A 107 4.35 3.87 -0.87
C SER A 107 3.79 5.16 -0.26
N LEU A 108 3.58 6.20 -1.07
CA LEU A 108 2.85 7.40 -0.62
C LEU A 108 1.38 7.07 -0.34
N LEU A 109 0.71 6.30 -1.20
CA LEU A 109 -0.67 5.86 -0.96
C LEU A 109 -0.78 4.97 0.29
N LEU A 110 0.20 4.10 0.53
CA LEU A 110 0.29 3.31 1.77
C LEU A 110 0.38 4.22 3.00
N ALA A 111 1.27 5.20 2.98
CA ALA A 111 1.47 6.16 4.06
C ALA A 111 0.27 7.11 4.26
N ALA A 112 -0.50 7.37 3.20
CA ALA A 112 -1.67 8.25 3.19
C ALA A 112 -2.92 7.62 3.84
N GLY A 113 -2.88 6.35 4.22
CA GLY A 113 -3.94 5.70 4.99
C GLY A 113 -4.20 6.42 6.33
N THR A 114 -5.36 6.18 6.89
CA THR A 114 -5.74 6.71 8.21
C THR A 114 -4.74 6.28 9.27
N LYS A 115 -4.22 7.23 10.04
CA LYS A 115 -3.21 6.97 11.08
C LYS A 115 -3.72 5.92 12.09
N GLY A 116 -2.87 4.94 12.40
CA GLY A 116 -3.22 3.77 13.21
C GLY A 116 -3.79 2.60 12.40
N MET A 117 -4.06 2.79 11.09
CA MET A 117 -4.66 1.79 10.20
C MET A 117 -3.78 1.47 8.98
N ARG A 118 -2.51 1.85 8.99
CA ARG A 118 -1.55 1.57 7.93
C ARG A 118 -0.75 0.32 8.29
N ASN A 119 -0.85 -0.71 7.47
CA ASN A 119 -0.38 -2.05 7.82
C ASN A 119 0.54 -2.61 6.73
N SER A 120 1.44 -3.52 7.11
CA SER A 120 2.24 -4.30 6.18
C SER A 120 2.34 -5.76 6.62
N LEU A 121 2.39 -6.67 5.65
CA LEU A 121 2.78 -8.06 5.91
C LEU A 121 4.30 -8.16 6.12
N PRO A 122 4.80 -9.17 6.86
CA PRO A 122 6.17 -9.20 7.36
C PRO A 122 7.24 -9.34 6.26
N ASN A 123 6.90 -9.88 5.11
CA ASN A 123 7.82 -10.11 3.98
C ASN A 123 7.63 -9.11 2.83
N SER A 124 6.88 -8.03 3.06
CA SER A 124 6.68 -6.99 2.05
C SER A 124 7.92 -6.12 1.88
N ARG A 125 7.98 -5.42 0.74
CA ARG A 125 9.00 -4.40 0.47
C ARG A 125 8.35 -3.05 0.26
N ILE A 126 8.91 -2.03 0.88
CA ILE A 126 8.45 -0.66 0.74
C ILE A 126 9.61 0.17 0.22
N MET A 127 9.40 0.97 -0.81
CA MET A 127 10.46 1.79 -1.41
C MET A 127 9.97 3.20 -1.65
N ILE A 128 10.79 4.16 -1.23
CA ILE A 128 10.60 5.59 -1.47
C ILE A 128 11.73 6.13 -2.33
N HIS A 129 11.41 7.06 -3.20
CA HIS A 129 12.38 7.82 -3.99
C HIS A 129 11.77 9.12 -4.54
N GLN A 130 12.62 10.01 -5.05
CA GLN A 130 12.18 11.23 -5.70
C GLN A 130 11.47 10.95 -7.04
N PRO A 131 10.63 11.88 -7.54
CA PRO A 131 10.07 11.80 -8.88
C PRO A 131 11.16 11.63 -9.94
N SER A 132 10.92 10.72 -10.88
CA SER A 132 11.74 10.59 -12.08
C SER A 132 10.94 11.07 -13.30
N GLY A 133 11.61 11.71 -14.24
CA GLY A 133 11.01 12.15 -15.48
C GLY A 133 12.09 12.49 -16.49
N GLY A 134 11.69 12.54 -17.76
CA GLY A 134 12.55 12.94 -18.86
C GLY A 134 11.73 13.69 -19.90
N VAL A 135 12.35 14.62 -20.60
CA VAL A 135 11.71 15.38 -21.65
C VAL A 135 12.71 15.62 -22.78
N VAL A 136 12.19 15.56 -24.00
CA VAL A 136 12.92 15.90 -25.23
C VAL A 136 12.12 16.95 -25.97
N GLY A 137 12.74 18.06 -26.36
CA GLY A 137 12.05 19.14 -27.04
C GLY A 137 12.91 20.39 -27.17
N GLN A 138 12.29 21.53 -27.41
CA GLN A 138 12.97 22.83 -27.43
C GLN A 138 13.47 23.23 -26.04
N ALA A 139 14.54 24.02 -25.95
CA ALA A 139 15.16 24.40 -24.68
C ALA A 139 14.15 25.00 -23.67
N THR A 140 13.22 25.82 -24.14
CA THR A 140 12.16 26.41 -23.30
C THR A 140 11.22 25.35 -22.74
N ASP A 141 10.82 24.35 -23.55
CA ASP A 141 9.92 23.27 -23.13
C ASP A 141 10.61 22.38 -22.10
N ILE A 142 11.90 22.10 -22.30
CA ILE A 142 12.73 21.35 -21.34
C ILE A 142 12.77 22.08 -19.99
N LYS A 143 12.98 23.41 -20.01
CA LYS A 143 12.99 24.22 -18.79
C LYS A 143 11.65 24.17 -18.05
N ILE A 144 10.53 24.36 -18.76
CA ILE A 144 9.19 24.32 -18.18
C ILE A 144 8.93 22.97 -17.51
N GLN A 145 9.26 21.86 -18.17
CA GLN A 145 9.07 20.53 -17.62
C GLN A 145 9.99 20.25 -16.41
N ALA A 146 11.24 20.72 -16.45
CA ALA A 146 12.16 20.58 -15.33
C ALA A 146 11.64 21.34 -14.09
N GLU A 147 11.14 22.56 -14.27
CA GLU A 147 10.54 23.35 -13.18
C GLU A 147 9.31 22.65 -12.59
N GLU A 148 8.48 22.02 -13.43
CA GLU A 148 7.30 21.29 -12.97
C GLU A 148 7.68 20.04 -12.18
N ILE A 149 8.66 19.26 -12.64
CA ILE A 149 9.17 18.09 -11.89
C ILE A 149 9.71 18.51 -10.52
N LEU A 150 10.42 19.65 -10.43
CA LEU A 150 10.93 20.17 -9.16
C LEU A 150 9.79 20.60 -8.20
N LYS A 151 8.70 21.16 -8.72
CA LYS A 151 7.51 21.47 -7.91
C LYS A 151 6.86 20.19 -7.37
N LEU A 152 6.69 19.17 -8.22
CA LEU A 152 6.15 17.87 -7.82
C LEU A 152 7.06 17.19 -6.78
N LYS A 153 8.39 17.24 -6.96
CA LYS A 153 9.34 16.74 -5.95
C LYS A 153 9.09 17.38 -4.58
N LYS A 154 9.01 18.70 -4.54
CA LYS A 154 8.74 19.45 -3.29
C LYS A 154 7.39 19.06 -2.68
N GLN A 155 6.35 18.96 -3.48
CA GLN A 155 5.02 18.56 -3.03
C GLN A 155 5.03 17.16 -2.41
N ILE A 156 5.62 16.17 -3.08
CA ILE A 156 5.71 14.80 -2.58
C ILE A 156 6.50 14.72 -1.28
N ASN A 157 7.62 15.44 -1.16
CA ASN A 157 8.38 15.52 0.08
C ASN A 157 7.53 16.02 1.25
N LEU A 158 6.72 17.06 1.04
CA LEU A 158 5.79 17.59 2.05
C LEU A 158 4.68 16.59 2.40
N LEU A 159 4.19 15.81 1.44
CA LEU A 159 3.21 14.76 1.70
C LEU A 159 3.81 13.62 2.55
N TYR A 160 5.02 13.19 2.25
CA TYR A 160 5.71 12.22 3.11
C TYR A 160 5.96 12.77 4.51
N GLN A 161 6.43 14.02 4.64
CA GLN A 161 6.59 14.68 5.93
C GLN A 161 5.28 14.66 6.72
N LYS A 162 4.17 15.05 6.10
CA LYS A 162 2.83 15.08 6.71
C LYS A 162 2.43 13.72 7.30
N HIS A 163 2.64 12.64 6.53
CA HIS A 163 2.15 11.31 6.91
C HIS A 163 3.10 10.54 7.81
N THR A 164 4.41 10.73 7.65
CA THR A 164 5.41 10.04 8.47
C THR A 164 5.68 10.76 9.80
N GLY A 165 5.58 12.09 9.79
CA GLY A 165 5.99 12.95 10.91
C GLY A 165 7.51 13.15 10.98
N MET A 166 8.27 12.69 9.97
CA MET A 166 9.72 12.90 9.89
C MET A 166 10.05 14.37 9.53
N PRO A 167 11.17 14.90 10.01
CA PRO A 167 11.67 16.20 9.56
C PRO A 167 11.86 16.23 8.04
N LEU A 168 11.57 17.38 7.41
CA LEU A 168 11.65 17.49 5.95
C LEU A 168 13.03 17.13 5.40
N GLU A 169 14.10 17.56 6.07
CA GLU A 169 15.50 17.25 5.69
C GLU A 169 15.78 15.75 5.64
N ILE A 170 15.22 14.98 6.58
CA ILE A 170 15.33 13.51 6.60
C ILE A 170 14.55 12.90 5.44
N VAL A 171 13.34 13.41 5.18
CA VAL A 171 12.52 12.98 4.04
C VAL A 171 13.24 13.25 2.72
N GLU A 172 13.75 14.45 2.52
CA GLU A 172 14.48 14.87 1.30
C GLU A 172 15.71 13.99 1.05
N THR A 173 16.51 13.75 2.08
CA THR A 173 17.69 12.87 1.99
C THR A 173 17.30 11.44 1.67
N SER A 174 16.25 10.92 2.30
CA SER A 174 15.79 9.54 2.11
C SER A 174 15.16 9.31 0.74
N LEU A 175 14.57 10.32 0.13
CA LEU A 175 13.96 10.27 -1.19
C LEU A 175 14.96 10.53 -2.34
N GLU A 176 16.19 10.93 -2.05
CA GLU A 176 17.15 11.34 -3.11
C GLU A 176 17.54 10.17 -4.04
N ARG A 177 17.54 8.93 -3.53
CA ARG A 177 17.75 7.69 -4.27
C ARG A 177 16.79 6.62 -3.80
N ASP A 178 16.73 5.51 -4.53
CA ASP A 178 15.89 4.37 -4.16
C ASP A 178 16.25 3.90 -2.74
N HIS A 179 15.30 4.09 -1.83
CA HIS A 179 15.43 3.69 -0.45
C HIS A 179 14.45 2.56 -0.15
N PHE A 180 14.97 1.34 -0.21
CA PHE A 180 14.21 0.12 0.09
C PHE A 180 14.17 -0.13 1.59
N MET A 181 12.99 -0.43 2.10
CA MET A 181 12.73 -0.70 3.51
C MET A 181 12.03 -2.04 3.71
N THR A 182 12.44 -2.76 4.74
CA THR A 182 11.64 -3.81 5.35
C THR A 182 10.42 -3.20 6.05
N PRO A 183 9.38 -3.99 6.38
CA PRO A 183 8.24 -3.47 7.13
C PRO A 183 8.60 -2.84 8.49
N ASN A 184 9.62 -3.37 9.18
CA ASN A 184 10.07 -2.81 10.47
C ASN A 184 10.76 -1.45 10.28
N GLU A 185 11.57 -1.29 9.24
CA GLU A 185 12.20 -0.01 8.88
C GLU A 185 11.14 1.01 8.46
N ALA A 186 10.14 0.59 7.66
CA ALA A 186 9.02 1.45 7.27
C ALA A 186 8.13 1.87 8.47
N LEU A 187 7.99 0.99 9.47
CA LEU A 187 7.34 1.31 10.75
C LEU A 187 8.14 2.37 11.52
N ALA A 188 9.46 2.19 11.63
CA ALA A 188 10.34 3.15 12.29
C ALA A 188 10.38 4.50 11.56
N PHE A 189 10.33 4.49 10.22
CA PHE A 189 10.24 5.70 9.40
C PHE A 189 8.86 6.39 9.46
N GLY A 190 7.82 5.70 9.97
CA GLY A 190 6.47 6.25 10.11
C GLY A 190 5.59 6.10 8.86
N LEU A 191 5.99 5.33 7.86
CA LEU A 191 5.19 5.03 6.67
C LEU A 191 3.98 4.15 6.99
N ILE A 192 4.12 3.28 7.99
CA ILE A 192 3.08 2.36 8.45
C ILE A 192 2.95 2.42 9.97
N ASP A 193 1.88 1.83 10.50
CA ASP A 193 1.58 1.80 11.93
C ASP A 193 1.75 0.41 12.55
N LYS A 194 1.70 -0.66 11.72
CA LYS A 194 1.78 -2.05 12.21
C LYS A 194 2.40 -3.00 11.19
N VAL A 195 3.17 -3.96 11.69
CA VAL A 195 3.61 -5.14 10.95
C VAL A 195 2.84 -6.35 11.48
N LEU A 196 2.19 -7.09 10.60
CA LEU A 196 1.32 -8.22 10.97
C LEU A 196 2.12 -9.53 10.90
N THR A 197 2.72 -9.92 12.01
CA THR A 197 3.61 -11.09 12.11
C THR A 197 2.90 -12.39 12.49
N SER A 198 1.69 -12.31 13.05
CA SER A 198 0.96 -13.48 13.52
C SER A 198 -0.38 -13.64 12.80
N LYS A 199 -0.78 -14.90 12.63
CA LYS A 199 -2.13 -15.21 12.15
C LYS A 199 -3.16 -14.68 13.15
N PRO A 200 -4.33 -14.18 12.69
CA PRO A 200 -5.45 -13.93 13.58
C PRO A 200 -5.78 -15.21 14.36
N GLN A 201 -5.90 -15.12 15.69
CA GLN A 201 -6.04 -16.30 16.55
C GLN A 201 -7.33 -17.11 16.37
N ASP A 202 -8.23 -16.71 15.45
CA ASP A 202 -9.58 -17.28 15.30
C ASP A 202 -9.81 -18.15 14.05
N PHE A 203 -8.78 -18.77 13.46
CA PHE A 203 -8.98 -19.78 12.42
C PHE A 203 -9.29 -21.17 12.97
N GLY A 204 -10.20 -21.34 13.92
CA GLY A 204 -10.35 -22.65 14.53
C GLY A 204 -11.64 -23.04 15.25
N LYS A 205 -12.75 -22.34 15.10
CA LYS A 205 -14.05 -22.85 15.59
C LYS A 205 -15.14 -22.75 14.53
N LYS A 206 -15.23 -23.79 13.70
CA LYS A 206 -16.44 -24.08 12.94
C LYS A 206 -17.57 -24.39 13.90
N LYS A 207 -18.48 -23.43 14.12
CA LYS A 207 -19.86 -23.68 14.50
C LYS A 207 -20.75 -22.90 13.56
N GLY A 208 -21.57 -23.63 12.78
CA GLY A 208 -22.81 -23.25 12.13
C GLY A 208 -22.78 -21.99 11.24
N HIS A 209 -22.83 -22.21 9.95
CA HIS A 209 -23.47 -21.40 8.90
C HIS A 209 -23.79 -19.92 9.20
N GLU A 210 -22.74 -19.12 9.36
CA GLU A 210 -22.72 -17.72 8.95
C GLU A 210 -21.31 -17.47 8.44
N ALA A 211 -21.18 -17.19 7.15
CA ALA A 211 -19.94 -16.71 6.59
C ALA A 211 -19.64 -15.34 7.24
N LYS A 212 -18.89 -15.35 8.37
CA LYS A 212 -18.36 -14.12 8.93
C LYS A 212 -17.46 -13.52 7.86
N SER A 213 -17.71 -12.26 7.53
CA SER A 213 -16.93 -11.48 6.57
C SER A 213 -15.45 -11.67 6.83
N LEU A 214 -14.66 -11.85 5.76
CA LEU A 214 -13.18 -11.86 5.83
C LEU A 214 -12.64 -10.61 6.55
N VAL A 215 -13.36 -9.51 6.43
CA VAL A 215 -13.06 -8.23 7.09
C VAL A 215 -13.21 -8.35 8.61
N ASP A 216 -14.25 -9.03 9.12
CA ASP A 216 -14.46 -9.23 10.56
C ASP A 216 -13.35 -10.09 11.18
N GLN A 217 -12.75 -11.01 10.40
CA GLN A 217 -11.62 -11.83 10.84
C GLN A 217 -10.33 -11.00 10.96
N PHE A 218 -10.15 -9.96 10.12
CA PHE A 218 -9.01 -9.06 10.18
C PHE A 218 -9.22 -7.89 11.16
N ILE A 219 -10.46 -7.45 11.40
CA ILE A 219 -10.79 -6.30 12.27
C ILE A 219 -10.82 -6.67 13.75
N LYS A 220 -11.07 -7.95 14.12
CA LYS A 220 -11.06 -8.44 15.50
C LYS A 220 -9.67 -8.67 16.10
N MET A 221 -8.65 -7.96 15.64
CA MET A 221 -7.38 -7.94 16.35
C MET A 221 -7.55 -7.19 17.68
N PRO A 222 -7.08 -7.75 18.81
CA PRO A 222 -7.17 -7.09 20.10
C PRO A 222 -6.44 -5.74 20.02
N LYS A 223 -7.05 -4.70 20.56
CA LYS A 223 -6.39 -3.41 20.83
C LYS A 223 -5.30 -3.70 21.86
N SER A 224 -4.12 -4.18 21.43
CA SER A 224 -2.98 -4.33 22.31
C SER A 224 -2.49 -2.95 22.72
N ASP A 225 -2.35 -2.78 24.02
CA ASP A 225 -1.81 -1.65 24.77
C ASP A 225 -0.59 -0.99 24.08
N VAL A 226 -0.84 0.02 23.26
CA VAL A 226 0.18 0.78 22.53
C VAL A 226 1.13 1.54 23.48
N GLY A 227 0.80 1.58 24.78
CA GLY A 227 1.57 2.33 25.78
C GLY A 227 2.71 1.57 26.45
N LYS A 228 2.68 0.23 26.48
CA LYS A 228 3.69 -0.57 27.22
C LYS A 228 4.81 -1.12 26.35
N GLU A 229 4.59 -1.29 25.07
CA GLU A 229 5.58 -1.91 24.16
C GLU A 229 6.64 -0.93 23.66
N LYS A 230 6.34 0.38 23.60
CA LYS A 230 7.37 1.40 23.32
C LYS A 230 8.52 1.45 24.35
N ARG A 231 8.33 0.91 25.56
CA ARG A 231 9.39 0.84 26.60
C ARG A 231 10.18 -0.46 26.56
N ARG A 232 9.70 -1.51 25.88
CA ARG A 232 10.39 -2.80 25.81
C ARG A 232 11.35 -2.93 24.62
N ILE A 233 11.06 -2.23 23.53
CA ILE A 233 11.90 -2.27 22.32
C ILE A 233 13.17 -1.42 22.46
N SER A 234 13.19 -0.44 23.38
CA SER A 234 14.38 0.38 23.64
C SER A 234 15.44 -0.30 24.53
N SER A 235 15.18 -1.50 25.05
CA SER A 235 16.08 -2.20 25.97
C SER A 235 16.59 -3.57 25.49
N GLN A 236 16.26 -3.98 24.28
CA GLN A 236 16.82 -5.19 23.65
C GLN A 236 17.39 -4.85 22.28
N ALA A 237 18.62 -4.34 22.27
CA ALA A 237 19.46 -4.35 21.09
C ALA A 237 19.79 -5.82 20.77
N ILE A 238 19.18 -6.37 19.73
CA ILE A 238 19.57 -7.66 19.16
C ILE A 238 20.71 -7.36 18.20
N GLU A 239 21.90 -7.88 18.51
CA GLU A 239 23.04 -7.89 17.59
C GLU A 239 22.63 -8.62 16.29
N PRO A 240 23.02 -8.11 15.11
CA PRO A 240 22.75 -8.78 13.86
C PRO A 240 23.69 -9.96 13.67
N ASP A 241 23.15 -11.19 13.61
CA ASP A 241 23.88 -12.34 13.09
C ASP A 241 24.22 -12.10 11.61
N PHE A 242 25.50 -11.85 11.34
CA PHE A 242 26.06 -11.81 10.02
C PHE A 242 26.06 -13.23 9.45
N ILE A 243 25.23 -13.48 8.44
CA ILE A 243 25.39 -14.64 7.56
C ILE A 243 26.39 -14.24 6.48
N ASP A 244 27.64 -14.70 6.63
CA ASP A 244 28.68 -14.61 5.60
C ASP A 244 28.27 -15.47 4.39
N LEU A 245 27.87 -14.82 3.30
CA LEU A 245 27.77 -15.45 2.01
C LEU A 245 29.13 -15.34 1.32
N GLU A 246 29.98 -16.37 1.47
CA GLU A 246 31.18 -16.55 0.68
C GLU A 246 30.81 -16.74 -0.80
N PHE A 247 31.10 -15.73 -1.62
CA PHE A 247 31.16 -15.87 -3.09
C PHE A 247 32.46 -16.55 -3.47
N ASN A 248 32.37 -17.83 -3.77
CA ASN A 248 33.50 -18.62 -4.27
C ASN A 248 33.73 -18.26 -5.75
N ASN A 249 34.73 -17.42 -5.95
CA ASN A 249 35.19 -17.00 -7.28
C ASN A 249 36.30 -17.96 -7.74
N LYS A 250 35.95 -19.07 -8.40
CA LYS A 250 36.86 -19.89 -9.18
C LYS A 250 36.23 -20.08 -10.55
N ASP A 251 36.78 -19.37 -11.49
CA ASP A 251 37.18 -19.89 -12.80
C ASP A 251 37.81 -18.75 -13.63
N LYS A 252 39.13 -18.70 -13.53
CA LYS A 252 39.98 -18.12 -14.56
C LYS A 252 40.85 -19.25 -15.08
N THR A 253 40.60 -19.73 -16.26
CA THR A 253 41.58 -20.10 -17.30
C THR A 253 40.89 -20.13 -18.65
#